data_5ec5ba1a892aa7e68fdf1a2cff0321e2
#
_entry.id   5ec5ba1a892aa7e68fdf1a2cff0321e2
#
_cell.length_a   1.000
_cell.length_b   1.000
_cell.length_c   1.000
_cell.angle_alpha   90.00
_cell.angle_beta   90.00
_cell.angle_gamma   90.00
#
_symmetry.space_group_name_H-M   'P 1'
#
loop_
_entity.id
_entity.type
_entity.pdbx_description
1 polymer ?
#
loop_
_entity_poly.entity_id
_entity_poly.type
_entity_poly.pdbx_seq_one_letter_code
_entity_poly.pdbx_strand_id
1 'polypeptide(L)'
;MAKSKKTLEITQTKTKANRQEIQINDMDYTTSAEPKAFADGRPVFCAHDKIVPIKELRENPLNPNKHPDDQIRALAAIIKATGWRQPITVSTRSGLIVKGHGRLAAAKYGKFKEAPVDYQNYASEEEELADLMADNRIAELAEIDSVKLAEAFEAVDTGAIPFEMTGYEESFYQELATALCEACLLYTSDAADEEDS
;
A
#
# COMPACT_ATOMS: atom_id res chain seq x y z
N MET A 1 10.20 10.57 -29.93
CA MET A 1 10.28 11.06 -28.52
C MET A 1 9.02 11.73 -27.97
N ALA A 2 8.12 12.32 -28.77
CA ALA A 2 6.90 12.98 -28.28
C ALA A 2 5.73 12.03 -27.93
N LYS A 3 5.64 10.84 -28.54
CA LYS A 3 4.56 9.85 -28.30
C LYS A 3 4.68 9.12 -26.96
N SER A 4 5.91 8.87 -26.48
CA SER A 4 6.15 8.22 -25.18
C SER A 4 5.66 9.06 -23.97
N LYS A 5 5.80 10.39 -24.04
CA LYS A 5 5.29 11.30 -22.99
C LYS A 5 3.77 11.30 -22.87
N LYS A 6 3.05 11.13 -24.00
CA LYS A 6 1.57 11.17 -24.01
C LYS A 6 0.95 9.93 -23.33
N THR A 7 1.58 8.77 -23.46
CA THR A 7 1.13 7.51 -22.81
C THR A 7 1.36 7.59 -21.29
N LEU A 8 2.51 8.13 -20.85
CA LEU A 8 2.81 8.35 -19.43
C LEU A 8 1.86 9.39 -18.78
N GLU A 9 1.52 10.48 -19.49
CA GLU A 9 0.58 11.49 -18.98
C GLU A 9 -0.85 10.93 -18.86
N ILE A 10 -1.28 10.04 -19.76
CA ILE A 10 -2.59 9.38 -19.67
C ILE A 10 -2.67 8.50 -18.42
N THR A 11 -1.61 7.75 -18.12
CA THR A 11 -1.56 6.88 -16.91
C THR A 11 -1.59 7.70 -15.63
N GLN A 12 -0.84 8.82 -15.56
CA GLN A 12 -0.80 9.67 -14.37
C GLN A 12 -2.10 10.46 -14.14
N THR A 13 -2.81 10.86 -15.22
CA THR A 13 -4.06 11.62 -15.10
C THR A 13 -5.23 10.72 -14.73
N LYS A 14 -5.27 9.47 -15.23
CA LYS A 14 -6.31 8.49 -14.89
C LYS A 14 -6.18 7.99 -13.45
N THR A 15 -4.97 7.81 -12.92
CA THR A 15 -4.74 7.38 -11.53
C THR A 15 -5.29 8.38 -10.49
N LYS A 16 -5.44 9.67 -10.85
CA LYS A 16 -6.04 10.68 -9.97
C LYS A 16 -7.57 10.78 -10.10
N ALA A 17 -8.16 10.33 -11.21
CA ALA A 17 -9.57 10.51 -11.51
C ALA A 17 -10.47 9.33 -11.10
N ASN A 18 -9.93 8.14 -10.92
CA ASN A 18 -10.71 6.93 -10.62
C ASN A 18 -10.61 6.57 -9.13
N ARG A 19 -11.16 7.42 -8.26
CA ARG A 19 -11.47 7.06 -6.87
C ARG A 19 -12.81 6.33 -6.83
N GLN A 20 -12.89 5.14 -7.43
CA GLN A 20 -13.99 4.26 -7.16
C GLN A 20 -13.83 3.72 -5.73
N GLU A 21 -14.92 3.63 -4.99
CA GLU A 21 -14.95 3.03 -3.66
C GLU A 21 -14.47 1.58 -3.75
N ILE A 22 -13.30 1.29 -3.19
CA ILE A 22 -12.81 -0.08 -3.08
C ILE A 22 -13.81 -0.85 -2.22
N GLN A 23 -14.65 -1.66 -2.83
CA GLN A 23 -15.62 -2.54 -2.15
C GLN A 23 -14.87 -3.76 -1.61
N ILE A 24 -14.05 -3.57 -0.58
CA ILE A 24 -13.41 -4.69 0.09
C ILE A 24 -14.44 -5.32 1.03
N ASN A 25 -15.11 -6.34 0.53
CA ASN A 25 -15.92 -7.25 1.33
C ASN A 25 -15.01 -8.07 2.26
N ASP A 26 -15.58 -8.72 3.28
CA ASP A 26 -14.84 -9.64 4.14
C ASP A 26 -14.13 -10.69 3.26
N MET A 27 -12.79 -10.59 3.19
CA MET A 27 -11.98 -11.51 2.43
C MET A 27 -11.93 -12.84 3.17
N ASP A 28 -12.37 -13.91 2.53
CA ASP A 28 -12.26 -15.28 3.07
C ASP A 28 -10.87 -15.83 2.75
N TYR A 29 -9.87 -15.28 3.43
CA TYR A 29 -8.48 -15.70 3.29
C TYR A 29 -7.82 -15.84 4.66
N THR A 30 -7.15 -16.98 4.87
CA THR A 30 -6.32 -17.22 6.06
C THR A 30 -4.95 -17.72 5.63
N THR A 31 -3.91 -17.00 6.01
CA THR A 31 -2.54 -17.40 5.73
C THR A 31 -2.14 -18.64 6.52
N SER A 32 -1.39 -19.56 5.88
CA SER A 32 -0.77 -20.72 6.53
C SER A 32 0.63 -20.43 7.10
N ALA A 33 1.15 -19.21 6.94
CA ALA A 33 2.46 -18.83 7.46
C ALA A 33 2.44 -18.75 8.99
N GLU A 34 3.57 -19.18 9.63
CA GLU A 34 3.70 -19.10 11.09
C GLU A 34 3.97 -17.67 11.55
N PRO A 35 3.13 -17.10 12.44
CA PRO A 35 3.32 -15.77 12.96
C PRO A 35 4.37 -15.71 14.07
N LYS A 36 5.00 -14.56 14.26
CA LYS A 36 5.91 -14.30 15.40
C LYS A 36 5.16 -14.05 16.71
N ALA A 37 3.96 -13.51 16.64
CA ALA A 37 3.12 -13.20 17.78
C ALA A 37 1.65 -13.06 17.34
N PHE A 38 0.77 -12.77 18.32
CA PHE A 38 -0.62 -12.43 18.07
C PHE A 38 -0.98 -11.12 18.78
N ALA A 39 -1.72 -10.24 18.09
CA ALA A 39 -2.30 -9.01 18.61
C ALA A 39 -3.83 -9.13 18.52
N ASP A 40 -4.53 -9.20 19.64
CA ASP A 40 -5.99 -9.38 19.71
C ASP A 40 -6.48 -10.56 18.83
N GLY A 41 -5.74 -11.69 18.87
CA GLY A 41 -6.02 -12.89 18.06
C GLY A 41 -5.60 -12.82 16.59
N ARG A 42 -5.09 -11.68 16.11
CA ARG A 42 -4.58 -11.51 14.75
C ARG A 42 -3.11 -11.85 14.66
N PRO A 43 -2.67 -12.59 13.63
CA PRO A 43 -1.28 -12.96 13.47
C PRO A 43 -0.39 -11.72 13.22
N VAL A 44 0.81 -11.72 13.78
CA VAL A 44 1.83 -10.68 13.61
C VAL A 44 3.08 -11.32 13.02
N PHE A 45 3.47 -10.87 11.82
CA PHE A 45 4.61 -11.39 11.07
C PHE A 45 5.80 -10.43 11.07
N CYS A 46 5.56 -9.13 11.29
CA CYS A 46 6.62 -8.12 11.34
C CYS A 46 7.48 -8.21 12.60
N ALA A 47 8.69 -7.67 12.54
CA ALA A 47 9.47 -7.36 13.73
C ALA A 47 8.74 -6.27 14.54
N HIS A 48 8.78 -6.36 15.86
CA HIS A 48 8.16 -5.41 16.79
C HIS A 48 8.77 -5.60 18.18
N ASP A 49 8.69 -4.57 19.01
CA ASP A 49 9.16 -4.62 20.40
C ASP A 49 8.04 -5.11 21.33
N LYS A 50 6.82 -4.62 21.11
CA LYS A 50 5.67 -4.95 21.96
C LYS A 50 4.36 -4.99 21.18
N ILE A 51 3.40 -5.76 21.71
CA ILE A 51 1.98 -5.63 21.39
C ILE A 51 1.36 -4.64 22.37
N VAL A 52 0.73 -3.59 21.87
CA VAL A 52 0.24 -2.45 22.65
C VAL A 52 -1.24 -2.23 22.38
N PRO A 53 -2.05 -1.95 23.42
CA PRO A 53 -3.44 -1.56 23.23
C PRO A 53 -3.59 -0.32 22.33
N ILE A 54 -4.47 -0.37 21.34
CA ILE A 54 -4.72 0.73 20.39
C ILE A 54 -5.03 2.06 21.09
N LYS A 55 -5.74 2.00 22.22
CA LYS A 55 -6.10 3.18 23.03
C LYS A 55 -4.91 3.92 23.65
N GLU A 56 -3.76 3.28 23.76
CA GLU A 56 -2.53 3.86 24.33
C GLU A 56 -1.69 4.58 23.26
N LEU A 57 -1.97 4.31 21.99
CA LEU A 57 -1.25 4.91 20.86
C LEU A 57 -1.75 6.35 20.62
N ARG A 58 -0.79 7.27 20.51
CA ARG A 58 -1.06 8.71 20.33
C ARG A 58 -0.57 9.15 18.96
N GLU A 59 -1.49 9.70 18.16
CA GLU A 59 -1.16 10.30 16.88
C GLU A 59 -0.26 11.52 17.06
N ASN A 60 0.65 11.73 16.10
CA ASN A 60 1.41 12.98 16.06
C ASN A 60 0.54 14.07 15.44
N PRO A 61 0.25 15.18 16.16
CA PRO A 61 -0.59 16.26 15.66
C PRO A 61 0.01 17.00 14.45
N LEU A 62 1.33 16.86 14.23
CA LEU A 62 2.05 17.45 13.10
C LEU A 62 2.11 16.53 11.87
N ASN A 63 1.44 15.35 11.92
CA ASN A 63 1.34 14.51 10.73
C ASN A 63 0.56 15.22 9.61
N PRO A 64 1.19 15.50 8.44
CA PRO A 64 0.53 16.22 7.36
C PRO A 64 -0.45 15.34 6.56
N ASN A 65 -0.36 14.01 6.69
CA ASN A 65 -1.11 13.10 5.85
C ASN A 65 -2.53 12.91 6.34
N LYS A 66 -3.46 13.04 5.40
CA LYS A 66 -4.87 12.68 5.58
C LYS A 66 -5.11 11.34 4.89
N HIS A 67 -5.68 10.41 5.63
CA HIS A 67 -6.03 9.09 5.12
C HIS A 67 -7.51 9.07 4.69
N PRO A 68 -7.84 8.92 3.38
CA PRO A 68 -9.21 8.76 2.93
C PRO A 68 -9.86 7.50 3.51
N ASP A 69 -11.18 7.52 3.65
CA ASP A 69 -11.93 6.39 4.21
C ASP A 69 -11.73 5.09 3.44
N ASP A 70 -11.60 5.17 2.10
CA ASP A 70 -11.33 4.02 1.25
C ASP A 70 -9.99 3.37 1.56
N GLN A 71 -8.93 4.18 1.72
CA GLN A 71 -7.62 3.68 2.13
C GLN A 71 -7.68 3.01 3.51
N ILE A 72 -8.40 3.62 4.45
CA ILE A 72 -8.56 3.09 5.81
C ILE A 72 -9.29 1.74 5.77
N ARG A 73 -10.39 1.63 4.99
CA ARG A 73 -11.15 0.39 4.81
C ARG A 73 -10.30 -0.72 4.19
N ALA A 74 -9.60 -0.39 3.09
CA ALA A 74 -8.70 -1.30 2.41
C ALA A 74 -7.63 -1.86 3.35
N LEU A 75 -6.95 -0.98 4.06
CA LEU A 75 -5.89 -1.36 4.99
C LEU A 75 -6.42 -2.20 6.17
N ALA A 76 -7.61 -1.87 6.68
CA ALA A 76 -8.25 -2.66 7.74
C ALA A 76 -8.61 -4.08 7.26
N ALA A 77 -9.15 -4.21 6.04
CA ALA A 77 -9.48 -5.49 5.45
C ALA A 77 -8.23 -6.34 5.18
N ILE A 78 -7.16 -5.74 4.65
CA ILE A 78 -5.87 -6.41 4.43
C ILE A 78 -5.31 -6.91 5.77
N ILE A 79 -5.25 -6.07 6.81
CA ILE A 79 -4.77 -6.49 8.14
C ILE A 79 -5.64 -7.61 8.72
N LYS A 80 -6.97 -7.55 8.53
CA LYS A 80 -7.89 -8.59 8.99
C LYS A 80 -7.62 -9.93 8.31
N ALA A 81 -7.37 -9.94 7.01
CA ALA A 81 -7.13 -11.14 6.21
C ALA A 81 -5.70 -11.70 6.41
N THR A 82 -4.68 -10.83 6.37
CA THR A 82 -3.27 -11.26 6.32
C THR A 82 -2.52 -11.14 7.64
N GLY A 83 -3.12 -10.50 8.65
CA GLY A 83 -2.44 -10.11 9.87
C GLY A 83 -1.53 -8.89 9.68
N TRP A 84 -0.78 -8.59 10.73
CA TRP A 84 0.13 -7.44 10.76
C TRP A 84 1.44 -7.77 10.05
N ARG A 85 1.69 -7.12 8.92
CA ARG A 85 2.93 -7.24 8.13
C ARG A 85 3.93 -6.12 8.41
N GLN A 86 3.48 -5.03 9.04
CA GLN A 86 4.30 -3.90 9.44
C GLN A 86 3.83 -3.37 10.81
N PRO A 87 4.74 -2.96 11.72
CA PRO A 87 4.38 -2.39 13.01
C PRO A 87 3.94 -0.93 12.87
N ILE A 88 3.44 -0.37 13.96
CA ILE A 88 3.33 1.08 14.15
C ILE A 88 4.59 1.55 14.85
N THR A 89 5.30 2.54 14.30
CA THR A 89 6.52 3.07 14.90
C THR A 89 6.18 4.23 15.84
N VAL A 90 6.67 4.13 17.07
CA VAL A 90 6.45 5.12 18.13
C VAL A 90 7.77 5.65 18.64
N SER A 91 7.88 6.96 18.75
CA SER A 91 9.07 7.61 19.35
C SER A 91 9.15 7.35 20.84
N THR A 92 10.32 6.89 21.33
CA THR A 92 10.58 6.80 22.78
C THR A 92 10.72 8.18 23.41
N ARG A 93 11.09 9.22 22.62
CA ARG A 93 11.26 10.60 23.09
C ARG A 93 9.94 11.29 23.40
N SER A 94 8.99 11.31 22.45
CA SER A 94 7.71 12.01 22.58
C SER A 94 6.55 11.09 22.98
N GLY A 95 6.69 9.79 22.75
CA GLY A 95 5.62 8.81 22.84
C GLY A 95 4.55 8.97 21.75
N LEU A 96 4.85 9.71 20.67
CA LEU A 96 3.94 9.90 19.54
C LEU A 96 4.29 8.93 18.41
N ILE A 97 3.30 8.64 17.58
CA ILE A 97 3.49 7.86 16.37
C ILE A 97 4.30 8.67 15.36
N VAL A 98 5.35 8.05 14.81
CA VAL A 98 6.16 8.60 13.73
C VAL A 98 5.74 7.98 12.40
N LYS A 99 5.51 6.65 12.35
CA LYS A 99 5.09 5.92 11.14
C LYS A 99 3.90 5.03 11.43
N GLY A 100 2.97 4.95 10.48
CA GLY A 100 1.82 4.04 10.57
C GLY A 100 0.53 4.69 11.09
N HIS A 101 0.34 5.99 10.93
CA HIS A 101 -0.92 6.67 11.24
C HIS A 101 -2.12 6.03 10.52
N GLY A 102 -1.96 5.67 9.23
CA GLY A 102 -2.99 4.94 8.48
C GLY A 102 -3.30 3.57 9.08
N ARG A 103 -2.28 2.84 9.58
CA ARG A 103 -2.47 1.56 10.28
C ARG A 103 -3.22 1.73 11.60
N LEU A 104 -2.95 2.80 12.34
CA LEU A 104 -3.73 3.13 13.54
C LEU A 104 -5.20 3.45 13.19
N ALA A 105 -5.43 4.26 12.14
CA ALA A 105 -6.78 4.58 11.68
C ALA A 105 -7.53 3.32 11.22
N ALA A 106 -6.88 2.44 10.46
CA ALA A 106 -7.41 1.14 10.04
C ALA A 106 -7.74 0.23 11.24
N ALA A 107 -6.88 0.20 12.26
CA ALA A 107 -7.12 -0.57 13.47
C ALA A 107 -8.32 -0.03 14.27
N LYS A 108 -8.47 1.28 14.37
CA LYS A 108 -9.65 1.91 14.98
C LYS A 108 -10.92 1.58 14.22
N TYR A 109 -10.90 1.69 12.88
CA TYR A 109 -12.02 1.34 12.00
C TYR A 109 -12.42 -0.12 12.15
N GLY A 110 -11.44 -1.03 12.07
CA GLY A 110 -11.63 -2.49 12.21
C GLY A 110 -11.92 -2.95 13.66
N LYS A 111 -11.97 -2.01 14.63
CA LYS A 111 -12.19 -2.28 16.06
C LYS A 111 -11.17 -3.26 16.65
N PHE A 112 -9.93 -3.21 16.17
CA PHE A 112 -8.83 -3.98 16.72
C PHE A 112 -8.50 -3.43 18.12
N LYS A 113 -8.10 -4.31 19.03
CA LYS A 113 -7.77 -3.89 20.40
C LYS A 113 -6.30 -3.62 20.61
N GLU A 114 -5.44 -4.28 19.84
CA GLU A 114 -3.99 -4.27 19.98
C GLU A 114 -3.30 -4.16 18.63
N ALA A 115 -2.08 -3.62 18.63
CA ALA A 115 -1.21 -3.54 17.47
C ALA A 115 0.24 -3.83 17.84
N PRO A 116 1.07 -4.37 16.89
CA PRO A 116 2.51 -4.44 17.07
C PRO A 116 3.13 -3.04 16.97
N VAL A 117 4.03 -2.73 17.89
CA VAL A 117 4.74 -1.46 17.97
C VAL A 117 6.23 -1.68 17.94
N ASP A 118 6.91 -0.85 17.17
CA ASP A 118 8.36 -0.70 17.11
C ASP A 118 8.72 0.65 17.74
N TYR A 119 9.55 0.63 18.77
CA TYR A 119 9.97 1.84 19.49
C TYR A 119 11.30 2.33 18.98
N GLN A 120 11.30 3.54 18.42
CA GLN A 120 12.52 4.18 17.91
C GLN A 120 12.93 5.39 18.76
N ASN A 121 14.24 5.55 18.92
CA ASN A 121 14.82 6.67 19.66
C ASN A 121 15.27 7.76 18.69
N TYR A 122 14.99 9.01 19.02
CA TYR A 122 15.37 10.20 18.26
C TYR A 122 16.15 11.15 19.17
N ALA A 123 17.25 11.72 18.66
CA ALA A 123 18.09 12.63 19.42
C ALA A 123 17.41 13.99 19.66
N SER A 124 16.51 14.41 18.75
CA SER A 124 15.79 15.68 18.85
C SER A 124 14.38 15.60 18.25
N GLU A 125 13.60 16.67 18.45
CA GLU A 125 12.28 16.82 17.85
C GLU A 125 12.35 16.97 16.31
N GLU A 126 13.35 17.68 15.86
CA GLU A 126 13.59 17.92 14.43
C GLU A 126 13.92 16.61 13.72
N GLU A 127 14.71 15.74 14.33
CA GLU A 127 15.02 14.41 13.78
C GLU A 127 13.76 13.55 13.69
N GLU A 128 12.94 13.52 14.75
CA GLU A 128 11.67 12.80 14.78
C GLU A 128 10.70 13.30 13.69
N LEU A 129 10.55 14.63 13.55
CA LEU A 129 9.68 15.23 12.53
C LEU A 129 10.24 15.03 11.11
N ALA A 130 11.56 15.07 10.94
CA ALA A 130 12.19 14.80 9.65
C ALA A 130 11.90 13.37 9.19
N ASP A 131 11.98 12.37 10.07
CA ASP A 131 11.68 10.97 9.75
C ASP A 131 10.17 10.76 9.45
N LEU A 132 9.29 11.44 10.21
CA LEU A 132 7.84 11.43 9.93
C LEU A 132 7.53 11.97 8.53
N MET A 133 8.17 13.07 8.12
CA MET A 133 7.96 13.66 6.80
C MET A 133 8.60 12.81 5.69
N ALA A 134 9.80 12.27 5.92
CA ALA A 134 10.54 11.51 4.93
C ALA A 134 9.84 10.19 4.56
N ASP A 135 9.29 9.46 5.53
CA ASP A 135 8.56 8.21 5.30
C ASP A 135 7.43 8.39 4.27
N ASN A 136 6.68 9.47 4.41
CA ASN A 136 5.60 9.80 3.51
C ASN A 136 6.11 10.26 2.14
N ARG A 137 7.08 11.18 2.13
CA ARG A 137 7.56 11.80 0.89
C ARG A 137 8.35 10.85 0.00
N ILE A 138 9.19 10.00 0.57
CA ILE A 138 10.01 9.05 -0.18
C ILE A 138 9.13 8.05 -0.93
N ALA A 139 8.05 7.56 -0.31
CA ALA A 139 7.11 6.66 -0.99
C ALA A 139 6.42 7.31 -2.20
N GLU A 140 6.13 8.62 -2.15
CA GLU A 140 5.53 9.36 -3.26
C GLU A 140 6.48 9.59 -4.45
N LEU A 141 7.80 9.53 -4.23
CA LEU A 141 8.81 9.73 -5.28
C LEU A 141 9.06 8.48 -6.12
N ALA A 142 8.55 7.32 -5.69
CA ALA A 142 8.70 6.09 -6.45
C ALA A 142 7.87 6.13 -7.75
N GLU A 143 8.50 5.73 -8.85
CA GLU A 143 7.83 5.55 -10.14
C GLU A 143 7.46 4.07 -10.32
N ILE A 144 6.25 3.83 -10.81
CA ILE A 144 5.75 2.48 -11.04
C ILE A 144 6.13 2.06 -12.47
N ASP A 145 6.87 0.96 -12.59
CA ASP A 145 7.10 0.25 -13.84
C ASP A 145 5.84 -0.54 -14.21
N SER A 146 5.10 -0.06 -15.19
CA SER A 146 3.81 -0.65 -15.58
C SER A 146 3.93 -2.08 -16.12
N VAL A 147 5.05 -2.44 -16.76
CA VAL A 147 5.27 -3.80 -17.27
C VAL A 147 5.47 -4.76 -16.10
N LYS A 148 6.36 -4.41 -15.18
CA LYS A 148 6.61 -5.22 -13.98
C LYS A 148 5.38 -5.31 -13.07
N LEU A 149 4.57 -4.26 -13.02
CA LEU A 149 3.32 -4.29 -12.26
C LEU A 149 2.34 -5.28 -12.87
N ALA A 150 2.20 -5.32 -14.21
CA ALA A 150 1.36 -6.29 -14.89
C ALA A 150 1.87 -7.73 -14.68
N GLU A 151 3.17 -7.97 -14.81
CA GLU A 151 3.79 -9.28 -14.52
C GLU A 151 3.53 -9.72 -13.06
N ALA A 152 3.59 -8.78 -12.10
CA ALA A 152 3.28 -9.05 -10.71
C ALA A 152 1.80 -9.41 -10.50
N PHE A 153 0.87 -8.76 -11.22
CA PHE A 153 -0.54 -9.09 -11.17
C PHE A 153 -0.81 -10.47 -11.73
N GLU A 154 -0.22 -10.85 -12.88
CA GLU A 154 -0.34 -12.20 -13.44
C GLU A 154 0.18 -13.26 -12.45
N ALA A 155 1.27 -12.99 -11.74
CA ALA A 155 1.81 -13.90 -10.74
C ALA A 155 0.91 -14.06 -9.49
N VAL A 156 0.09 -13.06 -9.17
CA VAL A 156 -0.84 -13.07 -8.04
C VAL A 156 -2.21 -13.64 -8.44
N ASP A 157 -2.66 -13.42 -9.67
CA ASP A 157 -3.97 -13.84 -10.18
C ASP A 157 -4.03 -15.35 -10.48
N THR A 158 -3.77 -16.13 -9.43
CA THR A 158 -3.82 -17.60 -9.47
C THR A 158 -5.10 -18.17 -8.88
N GLY A 159 -5.98 -17.30 -8.34
CA GLY A 159 -7.13 -17.68 -7.53
C GLY A 159 -6.78 -18.19 -6.12
N ALA A 160 -5.49 -18.20 -5.75
CA ALA A 160 -5.05 -18.65 -4.43
C ALA A 160 -5.29 -17.59 -3.33
N ILE A 161 -5.31 -16.31 -3.71
CA ILE A 161 -5.57 -15.19 -2.81
C ILE A 161 -6.54 -14.22 -3.49
N PRO A 162 -7.35 -13.47 -2.72
CA PRO A 162 -8.19 -12.40 -3.28
C PRO A 162 -7.31 -11.30 -3.91
N PHE A 163 -7.64 -10.85 -5.12
CA PHE A 163 -6.87 -9.85 -5.84
C PHE A 163 -6.78 -8.50 -5.08
N GLU A 164 -7.84 -8.16 -4.35
CA GLU A 164 -7.94 -6.94 -3.52
C GLU A 164 -6.87 -6.88 -2.41
N MET A 165 -6.24 -7.99 -2.07
CA MET A 165 -5.10 -8.02 -1.14
C MET A 165 -3.87 -7.28 -1.69
N THR A 166 -3.80 -7.05 -2.99
CA THR A 166 -2.78 -6.22 -3.62
C THR A 166 -2.98 -4.73 -3.32
N GLY A 167 -4.17 -4.33 -2.89
CA GLY A 167 -4.58 -2.93 -2.75
C GLY A 167 -5.01 -2.28 -4.06
N TYR A 168 -5.10 -3.05 -5.15
CA TYR A 168 -5.61 -2.61 -6.44
C TYR A 168 -6.96 -3.24 -6.74
N GLU A 169 -7.74 -2.58 -7.60
CA GLU A 169 -8.96 -3.15 -8.15
C GLU A 169 -8.65 -4.01 -9.38
N GLU A 170 -9.39 -5.07 -9.58
CA GLU A 170 -9.25 -5.93 -10.76
C GLU A 170 -9.47 -5.17 -12.07
N SER A 171 -10.38 -4.18 -12.07
CA SER A 171 -10.61 -3.28 -13.20
C SER A 171 -9.33 -2.52 -13.63
N PHE A 172 -8.52 -2.09 -12.66
CA PHE A 172 -7.24 -1.44 -12.94
C PHE A 172 -6.25 -2.38 -13.63
N TYR A 173 -6.19 -3.63 -13.20
CA TYR A 173 -5.37 -4.65 -13.86
C TYR A 173 -5.80 -4.87 -15.30
N GLN A 174 -7.11 -5.04 -15.56
CA GLN A 174 -7.64 -5.23 -16.91
C GLN A 174 -7.34 -4.04 -17.84
N GLU A 175 -7.47 -2.80 -17.33
CA GLU A 175 -7.09 -1.60 -18.08
C GLU A 175 -5.60 -1.56 -18.40
N LEU A 176 -4.74 -1.91 -17.44
CA LEU A 176 -3.29 -1.95 -17.59
C LEU A 176 -2.88 -2.99 -18.64
N ALA A 177 -3.40 -4.21 -18.54
CA ALA A 177 -3.11 -5.30 -19.47
C ALA A 177 -3.54 -4.94 -20.90
N THR A 178 -4.71 -4.33 -21.07
CA THR A 178 -5.19 -3.85 -22.37
C THR A 178 -4.27 -2.78 -22.96
N ALA A 179 -3.87 -1.80 -22.17
CA ALA A 179 -3.00 -0.71 -22.62
C ALA A 179 -1.60 -1.21 -23.04
N LEU A 180 -1.06 -2.21 -22.34
CA LEU A 180 0.23 -2.82 -22.69
C LEU A 180 0.14 -3.64 -23.99
N CYS A 181 -0.96 -4.38 -24.19
CA CYS A 181 -1.22 -5.14 -25.41
C CYS A 181 -1.34 -4.21 -26.64
N GLU A 182 -2.09 -3.13 -26.55
CA GLU A 182 -2.22 -2.13 -27.60
C GLU A 182 -0.87 -1.48 -27.96
N ALA A 183 -0.04 -1.15 -26.95
CA ALA A 183 1.28 -0.60 -27.16
C ALA A 183 2.22 -1.58 -27.89
N CYS A 184 2.13 -2.87 -27.61
CA CYS A 184 2.89 -3.92 -28.27
C CYS A 184 2.48 -4.07 -29.75
N LEU A 185 1.19 -4.05 -30.05
CA LEU A 185 0.67 -4.16 -31.42
C LEU A 185 1.07 -2.98 -32.30
N LEU A 186 1.09 -1.76 -31.75
CA LEU A 186 1.53 -0.57 -32.49
C LEU A 186 3.02 -0.62 -32.83
N TYR A 187 3.85 -1.16 -31.95
CA TYR A 187 5.28 -1.30 -32.18
C TYR A 187 5.61 -2.34 -33.28
N THR A 188 4.85 -3.45 -33.29
CA THR A 188 5.05 -4.50 -34.33
C THR A 188 4.56 -4.06 -35.69
N SER A 189 3.54 -3.21 -35.82
CA SER A 189 3.07 -2.70 -37.13
C SER A 189 4.03 -1.66 -37.73
N ASP A 190 4.60 -0.78 -36.89
CA ASP A 190 5.58 0.21 -37.36
C ASP A 190 6.90 -0.44 -37.81
N ALA A 191 7.29 -1.59 -37.24
CA ALA A 191 8.48 -2.34 -37.64
C ALA A 191 8.29 -3.11 -38.94
N ALA A 192 7.06 -3.52 -39.30
CA ALA A 192 6.76 -4.21 -40.56
C ALA A 192 6.79 -3.27 -41.78
N ASP A 193 6.50 -1.98 -41.57
CA ASP A 193 6.49 -0.97 -42.65
C ASP A 193 7.91 -0.47 -43.02
N GLU A 194 8.93 -0.72 -42.16
CA GLU A 194 10.34 -0.32 -42.45
C GLU A 194 11.11 -1.38 -43.25
N GLU A 195 10.65 -2.63 -43.36
CA GLU A 195 11.33 -3.67 -44.14
C GLU A 195 10.96 -3.69 -45.65
N ASP A 196 9.96 -2.91 -46.08
CA ASP A 196 9.49 -2.83 -47.46
C ASP A 196 9.98 -1.56 -48.24
N SER A 197 11.05 -0.88 -47.78
CA SER A 197 11.58 0.32 -48.44
C SER A 197 13.01 0.15 -48.94
#